data_c0d6715ad11c6e88e19a591df3b97962
#
_entry.id   c0d6715ad11c6e88e19a591df3b97962
#
_cell.length_a   1.000
_cell.length_b   1.000
_cell.length_c   1.000
_cell.angle_alpha   90.00
_cell.angle_beta   90.00
_cell.angle_gamma   90.00
#
_symmetry.space_group_name_H-M   'P 1'
#
loop_
_entity.id
_entity.type
_entity.pdbx_description
1 polymer ?
#
loop_
_entity_poly.entity_id
_entity_poly.type
_entity_poly.pdbx_seq_one_letter_code
_entity_poly.pdbx_strand_id
1 'polypeptide(L)'
;MVGDSLTQGYGLPQGEGFVPQLELWLADEGHDVSLINAGVSGDTTAGGAERIDWLLTPDITHVVVALGGNDVLRGIDPQASLENLRKLLSSIQTRELGIMLMGISAPKNYGQAYQDDFDAIYPMLANEFD
;
A
#
# COMPACT_ATOMS: atom_id res chain seq x y z
N MET A 1 -4.49 4.84 5.40
CA MET A 1 -3.53 3.82 4.94
C MET A 1 -4.26 2.76 4.14
N VAL A 2 -3.89 2.55 2.88
CA VAL A 2 -4.45 1.52 2.00
C VAL A 2 -3.50 0.32 1.98
N GLY A 3 -4.03 -0.88 2.18
CA GLY A 3 -3.21 -2.09 2.27
C GLY A 3 -4.04 -3.36 2.41
N ASP A 4 -3.37 -4.44 2.75
CA ASP A 4 -3.93 -5.77 2.90
C ASP A 4 -4.17 -6.16 4.38
N SER A 5 -4.05 -7.44 4.72
CA SER A 5 -4.22 -7.97 6.07
C SER A 5 -3.24 -7.39 7.10
N LEU A 6 -2.03 -7.03 6.68
CA LEU A 6 -1.03 -6.41 7.56
C LEU A 6 -1.47 -5.00 7.99
N THR A 7 -2.02 -4.23 7.05
CA THR A 7 -2.60 -2.92 7.32
C THR A 7 -3.88 -3.04 8.16
N GLN A 8 -4.74 -4.00 7.80
CA GLN A 8 -5.99 -4.26 8.54
C GLN A 8 -5.74 -4.64 10.01
N GLY A 9 -4.64 -5.34 10.31
CA GLY A 9 -4.37 -5.93 11.62
C GLY A 9 -5.04 -7.29 11.81
N TYR A 10 -5.18 -8.07 10.71
CA TYR A 10 -5.82 -9.38 10.74
C TYR A 10 -5.17 -10.32 11.77
N GLY A 11 -6.01 -10.93 12.62
CA GLY A 11 -5.56 -11.87 13.65
C GLY A 11 -5.01 -11.23 14.92
N LEU A 12 -4.98 -9.90 15.01
CA LEU A 12 -4.54 -9.17 16.20
C LEU A 12 -5.75 -8.61 16.98
N PRO A 13 -5.64 -8.46 18.32
CA PRO A 13 -6.61 -7.71 19.10
C PRO A 13 -6.76 -6.27 18.58
N GLN A 14 -7.93 -5.69 18.85
CA GLN A 14 -8.19 -4.30 18.48
C GLN A 14 -7.16 -3.37 19.15
N GLY A 15 -6.54 -2.50 18.37
CA GLY A 15 -5.50 -1.57 18.84
C GLY A 15 -4.06 -2.11 18.77
N GLU A 16 -3.85 -3.40 18.53
CA GLU A 16 -2.51 -4.00 18.43
C GLU A 16 -1.98 -4.12 16.99
N GLY A 17 -2.79 -3.76 15.99
CA GLY A 17 -2.40 -3.74 14.59
C GLY A 17 -1.45 -2.57 14.26
N PHE A 18 -0.81 -2.64 13.09
CA PHE A 18 0.19 -1.66 12.67
C PHE A 18 -0.36 -0.22 12.66
N VAL A 19 -1.55 0.01 12.09
CA VAL A 19 -2.10 1.36 11.94
C VAL A 19 -2.38 2.04 13.29
N PRO A 20 -3.11 1.42 14.25
CA PRO A 20 -3.32 2.05 15.55
C PRO A 20 -2.02 2.22 16.35
N GLN A 21 -1.05 1.32 16.23
CA GLN A 21 0.25 1.46 16.90
C GLN A 21 1.07 2.61 16.28
N LEU A 22 1.02 2.78 14.97
CA LEU A 22 1.67 3.90 14.30
C LEU A 22 1.03 5.25 14.71
N GLU A 23 -0.30 5.30 14.80
CA GLU A 23 -1.00 6.52 15.25
C GLU A 23 -0.60 6.92 16.68
N LEU A 24 -0.55 5.94 17.59
CA LEU A 24 -0.07 6.18 18.96
C LEU A 24 1.38 6.66 18.99
N TRP A 25 2.26 6.04 18.23
CA TRP A 25 3.66 6.44 18.15
C TRP A 25 3.83 7.87 17.60
N LEU A 26 3.09 8.22 16.54
CA LEU A 26 3.10 9.58 15.98
C LEU A 26 2.61 10.61 17.01
N ALA A 27 1.58 10.29 17.77
CA ALA A 27 1.09 11.18 18.83
C ALA A 27 2.13 11.37 19.96
N ASP A 28 2.83 10.30 20.35
CA ASP A 28 3.91 10.36 21.36
C ASP A 28 5.11 11.20 20.88
N GLU A 29 5.39 11.17 19.57
CA GLU A 29 6.41 12.02 18.94
C GLU A 29 5.93 13.48 18.69
N GLY A 30 4.71 13.81 19.10
CA GLY A 30 4.15 15.17 19.00
C GLY A 30 3.54 15.53 17.65
N HIS A 31 3.25 14.54 16.82
CA HIS A 31 2.56 14.73 15.54
C HIS A 31 1.04 14.62 15.70
N ASP A 32 0.31 15.66 15.31
CA ASP A 32 -1.17 15.66 15.29
C ASP A 32 -1.66 15.08 13.96
N VAL A 33 -1.66 13.74 13.88
CA VAL A 33 -2.05 12.98 12.68
C VAL A 33 -3.10 11.95 13.07
N SER A 34 -4.20 11.90 12.32
CA SER A 34 -5.19 10.83 12.43
C SER A 34 -5.03 9.85 11.28
N LEU A 35 -4.94 8.54 11.59
CA LEU A 35 -4.75 7.48 10.61
C LEU A 35 -6.04 6.72 10.35
N ILE A 36 -6.52 6.75 9.11
CA ILE A 36 -7.63 5.91 8.66
C ILE A 36 -7.09 4.57 8.17
N ASN A 37 -7.52 3.48 8.83
CA ASN A 37 -7.19 2.13 8.41
C ASN A 37 -8.14 1.68 7.30
N ALA A 38 -7.64 1.63 6.07
CA ALA A 38 -8.33 1.10 4.90
C ALA A 38 -7.69 -0.21 4.40
N GLY A 39 -7.15 -1.01 5.30
CA GLY A 39 -6.65 -2.36 5.02
C GLY A 39 -7.79 -3.35 4.79
N VAL A 40 -7.64 -4.22 3.79
CA VAL A 40 -8.58 -5.30 3.49
C VAL A 40 -7.80 -6.61 3.34
N SER A 41 -8.10 -7.59 4.19
CA SER A 41 -7.42 -8.90 4.17
C SER A 41 -7.56 -9.57 2.81
N GLY A 42 -6.44 -10.05 2.26
CA GLY A 42 -6.40 -10.70 0.95
C GLY A 42 -6.35 -9.74 -0.24
N ASP A 43 -6.34 -8.43 0.00
CA ASP A 43 -6.33 -7.45 -1.08
C ASP A 43 -5.03 -7.50 -1.90
N THR A 44 -5.18 -7.33 -3.20
CA THR A 44 -4.09 -7.25 -4.17
C THR A 44 -3.93 -5.81 -4.65
N THR A 45 -2.92 -5.56 -5.48
CA THR A 45 -2.76 -4.28 -6.16
C THR A 45 -3.98 -3.94 -7.02
N ALA A 46 -4.61 -4.94 -7.66
CA ALA A 46 -5.84 -4.78 -8.43
C ALA A 46 -7.02 -4.33 -7.54
N GLY A 47 -7.24 -5.02 -6.42
CA GLY A 47 -8.32 -4.67 -5.48
C GLY A 47 -8.15 -3.27 -4.91
N GLY A 48 -6.92 -2.89 -4.53
CA GLY A 48 -6.61 -1.53 -4.10
C GLY A 48 -6.91 -0.48 -5.17
N ALA A 49 -6.53 -0.75 -6.43
CA ALA A 49 -6.79 0.15 -7.55
C ALA A 49 -8.28 0.31 -7.89
N GLU A 50 -9.10 -0.71 -7.64
CA GLU A 50 -10.55 -0.65 -7.87
C GLU A 50 -11.28 0.19 -6.83
N ARG A 51 -10.79 0.23 -5.58
CA ARG A 51 -11.47 0.90 -4.47
C ARG A 51 -10.87 2.26 -4.07
N ILE A 52 -9.72 2.64 -4.61
CA ILE A 52 -9.00 3.84 -4.17
C ILE A 52 -9.87 5.10 -4.24
N ASP A 53 -10.62 5.31 -5.30
CA ASP A 53 -11.44 6.51 -5.48
C ASP A 53 -12.52 6.70 -4.42
N TRP A 54 -13.02 5.61 -3.86
CA TRP A 54 -14.00 5.62 -2.76
C TRP A 54 -13.39 5.97 -1.40
N LEU A 55 -12.07 5.78 -1.26
CA LEU A 55 -11.34 6.06 -0.03
C LEU A 55 -10.86 7.51 0.07
N LEU A 56 -10.74 8.20 -1.07
CA LEU A 56 -10.20 9.56 -1.14
C LEU A 56 -11.28 10.61 -0.86
N THR A 57 -11.74 10.66 0.40
CA THR A 57 -12.67 11.69 0.88
C THR A 57 -11.98 13.05 1.04
N PRO A 58 -12.72 14.19 1.08
CA PRO A 58 -12.13 15.53 1.09
C PRO A 58 -11.23 15.86 2.30
N ASP A 59 -11.33 15.09 3.37
CA ASP A 59 -10.53 15.23 4.60
C ASP A 59 -9.18 14.52 4.53
N ILE A 60 -8.94 13.69 3.50
CA ILE A 60 -7.66 13.01 3.29
C ILE A 60 -6.62 13.99 2.75
N THR A 61 -5.46 14.01 3.38
CA THR A 61 -4.31 14.84 2.97
C THR A 61 -3.16 14.02 2.41
N HIS A 62 -2.99 12.81 2.91
CA HIS A 62 -1.91 11.90 2.53
C HIS A 62 -2.41 10.46 2.43
N VAL A 63 -1.82 9.68 1.54
CA VAL A 63 -2.12 8.26 1.39
C VAL A 63 -0.85 7.44 1.51
N VAL A 64 -0.84 6.50 2.44
CA VAL A 64 0.18 5.46 2.52
C VAL A 64 -0.37 4.23 1.81
N VAL A 65 0.37 3.71 0.82
CA VAL A 65 0.03 2.52 0.04
C VAL A 65 0.96 1.37 0.42
N ALA A 66 0.39 0.27 0.93
CA ALA A 66 1.11 -0.93 1.36
C ALA A 66 0.44 -2.17 0.75
N LEU A 67 0.62 -2.37 -0.54
CA LEU A 67 0.01 -3.45 -1.34
C LEU A 67 1.09 -4.17 -2.17
N GLY A 68 0.79 -5.40 -2.56
CA GLY A 68 1.63 -6.26 -3.39
C GLY A 68 1.96 -7.61 -2.75
N GLY A 69 1.82 -7.74 -1.42
CA GLY A 69 2.08 -8.99 -0.72
C GLY A 69 1.22 -10.16 -1.24
N ASN A 70 -0.07 -9.93 -1.45
CA ASN A 70 -0.96 -10.94 -2.01
C ASN A 70 -0.73 -11.22 -3.50
N ASP A 71 -0.22 -10.25 -4.24
CA ASP A 71 0.21 -10.44 -5.64
C ASP A 71 1.36 -11.46 -5.70
N VAL A 72 2.37 -11.27 -4.87
CA VAL A 72 3.50 -12.22 -4.75
C VAL A 72 3.03 -13.59 -4.27
N LEU A 73 2.19 -13.66 -3.23
CA LEU A 73 1.69 -14.94 -2.71
C LEU A 73 0.91 -15.74 -3.75
N ARG A 74 0.28 -15.06 -4.69
CA ARG A 74 -0.52 -15.67 -5.79
C ARG A 74 0.25 -15.81 -7.09
N GLY A 75 1.52 -15.38 -7.15
CA GLY A 75 2.34 -15.41 -8.36
C GLY A 75 1.76 -14.56 -9.50
N ILE A 76 1.15 -13.43 -9.16
CA ILE A 76 0.62 -12.49 -10.16
C ILE A 76 1.78 -11.90 -10.95
N ASP A 77 1.59 -11.71 -12.25
CA ASP A 77 2.59 -11.11 -13.12
C ASP A 77 3.04 -9.74 -12.57
N PRO A 78 4.34 -9.51 -12.35
CA PRO A 78 4.86 -8.22 -11.89
C PRO A 78 4.42 -7.03 -12.74
N GLN A 79 4.27 -7.22 -14.06
CA GLN A 79 3.78 -6.16 -14.95
C GLN A 79 2.33 -5.77 -14.62
N ALA A 80 1.47 -6.73 -14.30
CA ALA A 80 0.10 -6.45 -13.88
C ALA A 80 0.07 -5.69 -12.54
N SER A 81 0.91 -6.08 -11.59
CA SER A 81 1.04 -5.38 -10.30
C SER A 81 1.54 -3.94 -10.48
N LEU A 82 2.51 -3.73 -11.37
CA LEU A 82 3.02 -2.40 -11.73
C LEU A 82 1.91 -1.51 -12.31
N GLU A 83 1.12 -2.02 -13.25
CA GLU A 83 0.03 -1.26 -13.87
C GLU A 83 -1.08 -0.91 -12.89
N ASN A 84 -1.43 -1.85 -12.00
CA ASN A 84 -2.42 -1.61 -10.94
C ASN A 84 -1.94 -0.53 -9.95
N LEU A 85 -0.71 -0.61 -9.47
CA LEU A 85 -0.14 0.40 -8.57
C LEU A 85 -0.03 1.75 -9.26
N ARG A 86 0.40 1.80 -10.53
CA ARG A 86 0.45 3.05 -11.31
C ARG A 86 -0.92 3.70 -11.40
N LYS A 87 -1.97 2.92 -11.71
CA LYS A 87 -3.35 3.41 -11.75
C LYS A 87 -3.79 3.97 -10.40
N LEU A 88 -3.51 3.24 -9.32
CA LEU A 88 -3.83 3.65 -7.96
C LEU A 88 -3.14 4.97 -7.58
N LEU A 89 -1.82 5.07 -7.82
CA LEU A 89 -1.04 6.26 -7.52
C LEU A 89 -1.47 7.46 -8.36
N SER A 90 -1.82 7.25 -9.64
CA SER A 90 -2.36 8.30 -10.50
C SER A 90 -3.67 8.87 -9.96
N SER A 91 -4.56 8.05 -9.42
CA SER A 91 -5.81 8.51 -8.78
C SER A 91 -5.54 9.39 -7.56
N ILE A 92 -4.49 9.09 -6.79
CA ILE A 92 -4.09 9.91 -5.64
C ILE A 92 -3.45 11.23 -6.12
N GLN A 93 -2.54 11.16 -7.09
CA GLN A 93 -1.82 12.32 -7.63
C GLN A 93 -2.78 13.34 -8.25
N THR A 94 -3.82 12.91 -8.98
CA THR A 94 -4.82 13.81 -9.57
C THR A 94 -5.61 14.63 -8.55
N ARG A 95 -5.57 14.23 -7.28
CA ARG A 95 -6.18 14.95 -6.16
C ARG A 95 -5.17 15.77 -5.35
N GLU A 96 -3.92 15.84 -5.83
CA GLU A 96 -2.82 16.60 -5.20
C GLU A 96 -2.55 16.20 -3.75
N LEU A 97 -2.77 14.91 -3.40
CA LEU A 97 -2.52 14.35 -2.08
C LEU A 97 -1.08 13.88 -1.95
N GLY A 98 -0.52 13.95 -0.73
CA GLY A 98 0.78 13.37 -0.43
C GLY A 98 0.74 11.84 -0.57
N ILE A 99 1.80 11.26 -1.13
CA ILE A 99 1.92 9.81 -1.37
C ILE A 99 3.12 9.25 -0.61
N MET A 100 2.91 8.14 0.09
CA MET A 100 3.97 7.27 0.57
C MET A 100 3.72 5.86 0.03
N LEU A 101 4.62 5.34 -0.77
CA LEU A 101 4.58 3.97 -1.29
C LEU A 101 5.53 3.09 -0.48
N MET A 102 4.97 2.10 0.23
CA MET A 102 5.75 1.10 0.96
C MET A 102 6.09 -0.05 0.03
N GLY A 103 7.40 -0.23 -0.25
CA GLY A 103 7.89 -1.33 -1.06
C GLY A 103 7.97 -2.64 -0.27
N ILE A 104 7.80 -3.75 -0.97
CA ILE A 104 8.05 -5.10 -0.48
C ILE A 104 8.99 -5.83 -1.45
N SER A 105 9.71 -6.82 -0.96
CA SER A 105 10.57 -7.66 -1.79
C SER A 105 9.96 -9.04 -1.97
N ALA A 106 9.98 -9.55 -3.20
CA ALA A 106 9.47 -10.88 -3.51
C ALA A 106 10.44 -11.97 -3.05
N PRO A 107 9.95 -13.10 -2.53
CA PRO A 107 10.78 -14.26 -2.23
C PRO A 107 11.24 -14.95 -3.53
N LYS A 108 12.30 -15.75 -3.43
CA LYS A 108 12.92 -16.43 -4.60
C LYS A 108 12.18 -17.66 -5.12
N ASN A 109 11.04 -18.02 -4.53
CA ASN A 109 10.31 -19.26 -4.87
C ASN A 109 9.73 -19.27 -6.29
N TYR A 110 9.53 -18.11 -6.92
CA TYR A 110 9.13 -17.98 -8.34
C TYR A 110 10.30 -17.77 -9.30
N GLY A 111 11.55 -17.87 -8.79
CA GLY A 111 12.78 -17.66 -9.56
C GLY A 111 13.30 -16.22 -9.52
N GLN A 112 14.57 -16.07 -9.88
CA GLN A 112 15.28 -14.80 -9.79
C GLN A 112 14.66 -13.73 -10.70
N ALA A 113 14.25 -14.08 -11.92
CA ALA A 113 13.67 -13.14 -12.87
C ALA A 113 12.37 -12.51 -12.32
N TYR A 114 11.49 -13.32 -11.74
CA TYR A 114 10.27 -12.82 -11.10
C TYR A 114 10.60 -11.86 -9.94
N GLN A 115 11.55 -12.22 -9.10
CA GLN A 115 11.96 -11.39 -7.98
C GLN A 115 12.50 -10.04 -8.48
N ASP A 116 13.40 -10.06 -9.45
CA ASP A 116 14.02 -8.84 -10.00
C ASP A 116 12.96 -7.91 -10.61
N ASP A 117 12.01 -8.47 -11.38
CA ASP A 117 10.93 -7.71 -12.01
C ASP A 117 9.98 -7.12 -10.95
N PHE A 118 9.62 -7.90 -9.93
CA PHE A 118 8.73 -7.44 -8.87
C PHE A 118 9.37 -6.38 -7.97
N ASP A 119 10.62 -6.59 -7.54
CA ASP A 119 11.35 -5.67 -6.68
C ASP A 119 11.63 -4.33 -7.37
N ALA A 120 11.70 -4.30 -8.71
CA ALA A 120 11.87 -3.09 -9.49
C ALA A 120 10.62 -2.18 -9.52
N ILE A 121 9.42 -2.69 -9.23
CA ILE A 121 8.15 -1.94 -9.29
C ILE A 121 8.19 -0.68 -8.43
N TYR A 122 8.58 -0.83 -7.17
CA TYR A 122 8.47 0.25 -6.18
C TYR A 122 9.43 1.40 -6.44
N PRO A 123 10.75 1.19 -6.68
CA PRO A 123 11.63 2.29 -7.02
C PRO A 123 11.27 2.95 -8.36
N MET A 124 10.74 2.18 -9.32
CA MET A 124 10.28 2.73 -10.60
C MET A 124 9.10 3.69 -10.38
N LEU A 125 8.09 3.27 -9.62
CA LEU A 125 6.92 4.09 -9.31
C LEU A 125 7.28 5.28 -8.40
N ALA A 126 8.20 5.11 -7.44
CA ALA A 126 8.67 6.22 -6.63
C ALA A 126 9.30 7.32 -7.50
N ASN A 127 10.11 6.96 -8.49
CA ASN A 127 10.69 7.94 -9.43
C ASN A 127 9.65 8.55 -10.40
N GLU A 128 8.58 7.83 -10.71
CA GLU A 128 7.52 8.31 -11.63
C GLU A 128 6.58 9.31 -10.95
N PHE A 129 6.35 9.17 -9.65
CA PHE A 129 5.39 9.95 -8.85
C PHE A 129 6.05 10.89 -7.83
N ASP A 130 7.36 11.15 -7.94
CA ASP A 130 8.12 12.05 -7.06
C ASP A 130 7.75 13.54 -7.24
#